data_dcbc3c3a40f888df0357545e47516ca9
#
_entry.id   dcbc3c3a40f888df0357545e47516ca9
#
_cell.length_a   1.000
_cell.length_b   1.000
_cell.length_c   1.000
_cell.angle_alpha   90.00
_cell.angle_beta   90.00
_cell.angle_gamma   90.00
#
_symmetry.space_group_name_H-M   'P 1'
#
loop_
_entity.id
_entity.type
_entity.pdbx_description
1 polymer ?
#
loop_
_entity_poly.entity_id
_entity_poly.type
_entity_poly.pdbx_seq_one_letter_code
_entity_poly.pdbx_strand_id
1 'polypeptide(L)'
;MQNGSFKDWLGAMRIWSLTASTIPVLVGAVLAARTGHFSWRMLALTLVCGWLLQIATNLLNMYGDFRSGVDVPGACPTCPQLVEGLLTPRAVFAAGVATLALAAGLGVAAAALSDWRLLLFAGAGVAGAGGYTTGVRYKYLGLGVPLVFFLMGVLMVGASYFAQTCALTWKPLVASLPVSCLVAAILHGNDLRDTVTDREAGIKTATLFVGDRGARALFYALHLAPYLIVVASAAFGVLPAWSLLALLALPLTVGAVRTCAGGFRAHDAVRIGKLEGLSAGTHFIFGALLVLGLSIAHLLG
;
A
#
# COMPACT_ATOMS: atom_id res chain seq x y z
N MET A 1 -18.10 0.67 29.16
CA MET A 1 -17.35 0.98 27.91
C MET A 1 -16.41 -0.19 27.70
N GLN A 2 -16.68 -1.04 26.72
CA GLN A 2 -15.80 -2.18 26.43
C GLN A 2 -14.49 -1.63 25.84
N ASN A 3 -13.39 -1.84 26.55
CA ASN A 3 -12.06 -1.72 25.99
C ASN A 3 -11.87 -2.93 25.08
N GLY A 4 -12.17 -2.85 23.81
CA GLY A 4 -12.16 -3.95 22.85
C GLY A 4 -11.08 -5.01 23.10
N SER A 5 -11.32 -6.22 22.66
CA SER A 5 -10.37 -7.33 22.83
C SER A 5 -9.08 -7.05 22.04
N PHE A 6 -8.01 -7.74 22.37
CA PHE A 6 -6.75 -7.71 21.58
C PHE A 6 -7.01 -8.05 20.10
N LYS A 7 -7.93 -8.98 19.83
CA LYS A 7 -8.34 -9.35 18.48
C LYS A 7 -8.99 -8.18 17.72
N ASP A 8 -9.80 -7.36 18.42
CA ASP A 8 -10.44 -6.19 17.79
C ASP A 8 -9.39 -5.15 17.38
N TRP A 9 -8.37 -4.93 18.21
CA TRP A 9 -7.26 -4.05 17.87
C TRP A 9 -6.43 -4.58 16.71
N LEU A 10 -6.11 -5.89 16.65
CA LEU A 10 -5.43 -6.49 15.52
C LEU A 10 -6.24 -6.32 14.22
N GLY A 11 -7.57 -6.47 14.31
CA GLY A 11 -8.49 -6.21 13.20
C GLY A 11 -8.45 -4.75 12.75
N ALA A 12 -8.54 -3.80 13.69
CA ALA A 12 -8.49 -2.37 13.42
C ALA A 12 -7.18 -1.93 12.78
N MET A 13 -6.06 -2.48 13.21
CA MET A 13 -4.72 -2.24 12.65
C MET A 13 -4.54 -2.85 11.25
N ARG A 14 -5.42 -3.78 10.85
CA ARG A 14 -5.34 -4.51 9.57
C ARG A 14 -3.96 -5.12 9.35
N ILE A 15 -3.46 -5.92 10.30
CA ILE A 15 -2.09 -6.46 10.26
C ILE A 15 -1.79 -7.22 8.97
N TRP A 16 -2.79 -7.87 8.35
CA TRP A 16 -2.63 -8.54 7.06
C TRP A 16 -2.24 -7.59 5.92
N SER A 17 -2.51 -6.28 6.06
CA SER A 17 -2.15 -5.28 5.05
C SER A 17 -0.69 -4.81 5.14
N LEU A 18 0.06 -5.21 6.17
CA LEU A 18 1.47 -4.79 6.35
C LEU A 18 2.38 -5.26 5.22
N THR A 19 1.96 -6.23 4.43
CA THR A 19 2.67 -6.62 3.20
C THR A 19 2.78 -5.46 2.22
N ALA A 20 1.80 -4.55 2.21
CA ALA A 20 1.77 -3.37 1.34
C ALA A 20 2.92 -2.38 1.64
N SER A 21 3.43 -2.34 2.88
CA SER A 21 4.62 -1.55 3.24
C SER A 21 5.90 -2.41 3.27
N THR A 22 5.80 -3.69 3.62
CA THR A 22 6.95 -4.60 3.68
C THR A 22 7.64 -4.75 2.32
N ILE A 23 6.88 -5.04 1.27
CA ILE A 23 7.43 -5.28 -0.07
C ILE A 23 8.19 -4.07 -0.62
N PRO A 24 7.64 -2.84 -0.63
CA PRO A 24 8.37 -1.67 -1.10
C PRO A 24 9.68 -1.43 -0.33
N VAL A 25 9.67 -1.58 1.00
CA VAL A 25 10.87 -1.42 1.82
C VAL A 25 11.92 -2.46 1.45
N LEU A 26 11.55 -3.73 1.29
CA LEU A 26 12.47 -4.79 0.89
C LEU A 26 13.05 -4.57 -0.51
N VAL A 27 12.25 -4.12 -1.48
CA VAL A 27 12.73 -3.78 -2.82
C VAL A 27 13.81 -2.70 -2.75
N GLY A 28 13.57 -1.61 -1.99
CA GLY A 28 14.55 -0.54 -1.82
C GLY A 28 15.84 -1.02 -1.16
N ALA A 29 15.73 -1.82 -0.09
CA ALA A 29 16.86 -2.34 0.65
C ALA A 29 17.73 -3.31 -0.18
N VAL A 30 17.12 -4.22 -0.95
CA VAL A 30 17.87 -5.16 -1.80
C VAL A 30 18.54 -4.43 -2.95
N LEU A 31 17.92 -3.41 -3.53
CA LEU A 31 18.56 -2.56 -4.53
C LEU A 31 19.78 -1.82 -3.96
N ALA A 32 19.70 -1.36 -2.72
CA ALA A 32 20.85 -0.76 -2.03
C ALA A 32 21.98 -1.78 -1.79
N ALA A 33 21.63 -3.00 -1.34
CA ALA A 33 22.59 -4.09 -1.16
C ALA A 33 23.38 -4.37 -2.45
N ARG A 34 22.72 -4.34 -3.61
CA ARG A 34 23.35 -4.51 -4.94
C ARG A 34 24.34 -3.41 -5.30
N THR A 35 24.33 -2.27 -4.63
CA THR A 35 25.34 -1.21 -4.78
C THR A 35 26.42 -1.24 -3.70
N GLY A 36 26.46 -2.31 -2.90
CA GLY A 36 27.42 -2.47 -1.80
C GLY A 36 27.01 -1.75 -0.51
N HIS A 37 25.81 -1.19 -0.44
CA HIS A 37 25.33 -0.46 0.74
C HIS A 37 24.19 -1.23 1.40
N PHE A 38 24.47 -1.91 2.51
CA PHE A 38 23.44 -2.62 3.27
C PHE A 38 23.70 -2.55 4.78
N SER A 39 22.68 -2.16 5.51
CA SER A 39 22.66 -2.13 6.97
C SER A 39 21.39 -2.77 7.51
N TRP A 40 21.52 -3.84 8.28
CA TRP A 40 20.39 -4.47 8.98
C TRP A 40 19.64 -3.50 9.90
N ARG A 41 20.39 -2.58 10.52
CA ARG A 41 19.81 -1.55 11.38
C ARG A 41 18.89 -0.61 10.59
N MET A 42 19.33 -0.14 9.43
CA MET A 42 18.51 0.73 8.58
C MET A 42 17.33 -0.03 7.98
N LEU A 43 17.49 -1.29 7.59
CA LEU A 43 16.37 -2.12 7.17
C LEU A 43 15.32 -2.26 8.28
N ALA A 44 15.73 -2.59 9.51
CA ALA A 44 14.81 -2.73 10.63
C ALA A 44 14.07 -1.42 10.92
N LEU A 45 14.76 -0.27 10.94
CA LEU A 45 14.17 1.04 11.17
C LEU A 45 13.15 1.41 10.07
N THR A 46 13.50 1.21 8.80
CA THR A 46 12.60 1.54 7.68
C THR A 46 11.39 0.60 7.61
N LEU A 47 11.57 -0.69 7.94
CA LEU A 47 10.46 -1.65 8.04
C LEU A 47 9.48 -1.25 9.15
N VAL A 48 9.98 -1.02 10.37
CA VAL A 48 9.12 -0.66 11.50
C VAL A 48 8.44 0.68 11.24
N CYS A 49 9.16 1.67 10.69
CA CYS A 49 8.56 2.95 10.30
C CYS A 49 7.44 2.76 9.26
N GLY A 50 7.67 1.95 8.23
CA GLY A 50 6.68 1.63 7.21
C GLY A 50 5.43 0.92 7.80
N TRP A 51 5.62 -0.02 8.71
CA TRP A 51 4.52 -0.69 9.42
C TRP A 51 3.72 0.28 10.29
N LEU A 52 4.39 1.16 11.04
CA LEU A 52 3.71 2.17 11.86
C LEU A 52 2.93 3.17 11.00
N LEU A 53 3.48 3.65 9.88
CA LEU A 53 2.75 4.50 8.93
C LEU A 53 1.51 3.78 8.39
N GLN A 54 1.63 2.50 8.04
CA GLN A 54 0.51 1.69 7.57
C GLN A 54 -0.57 1.52 8.64
N ILE A 55 -0.17 1.16 9.87
CA ILE A 55 -1.10 1.01 11.01
C ILE A 55 -1.79 2.34 11.33
N ALA A 56 -1.02 3.44 11.38
CA ALA A 56 -1.58 4.77 11.61
C ALA A 56 -2.62 5.13 10.53
N THR A 57 -2.29 4.89 9.25
CA THR A 57 -3.21 5.12 8.14
C THR A 57 -4.48 4.28 8.29
N ASN A 58 -4.38 3.00 8.64
CA ASN A 58 -5.53 2.12 8.83
C ASN A 58 -6.44 2.61 9.98
N LEU A 59 -5.87 2.97 11.13
CA LEU A 59 -6.63 3.47 12.28
C LEU A 59 -7.30 4.81 11.98
N LEU A 60 -6.55 5.76 11.39
CA LEU A 60 -7.09 7.07 11.01
C LEU A 60 -8.12 6.95 9.88
N ASN A 61 -7.93 6.02 8.95
CA ASN A 61 -8.92 5.73 7.91
C ASN A 61 -10.24 5.23 8.50
N MET A 62 -10.17 4.22 9.39
CA MET A 62 -11.36 3.68 10.06
C MET A 62 -12.10 4.77 10.85
N TYR A 63 -11.36 5.63 11.56
CA TYR A 63 -11.95 6.78 12.26
C TYR A 63 -12.59 7.78 11.30
N GLY A 64 -11.90 8.12 10.20
CA GLY A 64 -12.36 9.08 9.20
C GLY A 64 -13.61 8.59 8.48
N ASP A 65 -13.62 7.33 8.01
CA ASP A 65 -14.75 6.73 7.31
C ASP A 65 -15.99 6.61 8.24
N PHE A 66 -15.79 6.22 9.51
CA PHE A 66 -16.87 6.22 10.52
C PHE A 66 -17.44 7.62 10.75
N ARG A 67 -16.59 8.63 10.93
CA ARG A 67 -17.02 10.02 11.16
C ARG A 67 -17.69 10.67 9.94
N SER A 68 -17.35 10.25 8.76
CA SER A 68 -17.92 10.74 7.49
C SER A 68 -19.19 9.99 7.09
N GLY A 69 -19.61 8.96 7.83
CA GLY A 69 -20.79 8.15 7.51
C GLY A 69 -20.60 7.22 6.31
N VAL A 70 -19.35 6.96 5.91
CA VAL A 70 -18.99 5.97 4.87
C VAL A 70 -19.17 4.57 5.41
N ASP A 71 -18.66 4.33 6.63
CA ASP A 71 -18.81 3.05 7.30
C ASP A 71 -20.14 3.05 8.07
N VAL A 72 -21.08 2.21 7.63
CA VAL A 72 -22.39 2.01 8.27
C VAL A 72 -22.58 0.53 8.63
N PRO A 73 -23.49 0.21 9.57
CA PRO A 73 -23.77 -1.19 9.96
C PRO A 73 -24.11 -2.05 8.73
N GLY A 74 -23.41 -3.20 8.61
CA GLY A 74 -23.59 -4.14 7.49
C GLY A 74 -22.82 -3.80 6.20
N ALA A 75 -22.24 -2.62 6.07
CA ALA A 75 -21.51 -2.19 4.87
C ALA A 75 -19.98 -2.18 5.03
N CYS A 76 -19.43 -2.40 6.23
CA CYS A 76 -17.97 -2.44 6.45
C CYS A 76 -17.48 -3.83 6.87
N PRO A 77 -17.30 -4.78 5.92
CA PRO A 77 -16.91 -6.15 6.25
C PRO A 77 -15.47 -6.28 6.76
N THR A 78 -14.60 -5.31 6.46
CA THR A 78 -13.16 -5.39 6.79
C THR A 78 -12.79 -4.69 8.09
N CYS A 79 -13.62 -3.77 8.61
CA CYS A 79 -13.35 -2.97 9.81
C CYS A 79 -14.61 -2.69 10.63
N PRO A 80 -15.34 -3.69 11.14
CA PRO A 80 -16.59 -3.49 11.85
C PRO A 80 -16.42 -2.84 13.22
N GLN A 81 -15.20 -2.69 13.73
CA GLN A 81 -14.93 -2.41 15.15
C GLN A 81 -15.56 -1.12 15.67
N LEU A 82 -15.62 -0.06 14.86
CA LEU A 82 -16.31 1.18 15.26
C LEU A 82 -17.81 1.10 15.06
N VAL A 83 -18.24 0.51 13.95
CA VAL A 83 -19.67 0.41 13.59
C VAL A 83 -20.42 -0.51 14.55
N GLU A 84 -19.77 -1.59 15.00
CA GLU A 84 -20.32 -2.53 16.00
C GLU A 84 -20.08 -2.09 17.45
N GLY A 85 -19.40 -0.95 17.66
CA GLY A 85 -19.13 -0.42 19.00
C GLY A 85 -18.12 -1.23 19.84
N LEU A 86 -17.31 -2.09 19.19
CA LEU A 86 -16.27 -2.89 19.82
C LEU A 86 -15.11 -2.01 20.31
N LEU A 87 -14.81 -0.93 19.57
CA LEU A 87 -13.84 0.09 19.93
C LEU A 87 -14.50 1.46 19.96
N THR A 88 -13.97 2.38 20.76
CA THR A 88 -14.47 3.76 20.77
C THR A 88 -13.74 4.62 19.74
N PRO A 89 -14.44 5.56 19.05
CA PRO A 89 -13.80 6.44 18.06
C PRO A 89 -12.64 7.25 18.65
N ARG A 90 -12.75 7.67 19.92
CA ARG A 90 -11.67 8.41 20.61
C ARG A 90 -10.42 7.56 20.80
N ALA A 91 -10.58 6.29 21.18
CA ALA A 91 -9.45 5.37 21.37
C ALA A 91 -8.75 5.07 20.05
N VAL A 92 -9.51 4.82 18.99
CA VAL A 92 -8.97 4.55 17.64
C VAL A 92 -8.22 5.76 17.10
N PHE A 93 -8.79 6.97 17.22
CA PHE A 93 -8.13 8.20 16.81
C PHE A 93 -6.84 8.45 17.59
N ALA A 94 -6.88 8.33 18.92
CA ALA A 94 -5.71 8.51 19.78
C ALA A 94 -4.60 7.50 19.46
N ALA A 95 -4.95 6.23 19.25
CA ALA A 95 -4.01 5.20 18.83
C ALA A 95 -3.40 5.51 17.45
N GLY A 96 -4.21 5.96 16.48
CA GLY A 96 -3.75 6.36 15.15
C GLY A 96 -2.75 7.51 15.22
N VAL A 97 -3.06 8.56 15.98
CA VAL A 97 -2.16 9.72 16.17
C VAL A 97 -0.88 9.32 16.90
N ALA A 98 -0.98 8.52 17.98
CA ALA A 98 0.19 8.03 18.72
C ALA A 98 1.12 7.19 17.84
N THR A 99 0.54 6.29 17.02
CA THR A 99 1.30 5.46 16.07
C THR A 99 1.96 6.32 14.99
N LEU A 100 1.27 7.35 14.49
CA LEU A 100 1.82 8.30 13.52
C LEU A 100 2.99 9.11 14.12
N ALA A 101 2.86 9.57 15.37
CA ALA A 101 3.92 10.28 16.07
C ALA A 101 5.14 9.37 16.32
N LEU A 102 4.92 8.10 16.66
CA LEU A 102 5.99 7.11 16.79
C LEU A 102 6.72 6.87 15.46
N ALA A 103 5.98 6.75 14.35
CA ALA A 103 6.55 6.65 13.01
C ALA A 103 7.40 7.88 12.66
N ALA A 104 6.92 9.09 12.98
CA ALA A 104 7.66 10.34 12.79
C ALA A 104 8.96 10.36 13.61
N GLY A 105 8.91 9.94 14.88
CA GLY A 105 10.08 9.83 15.75
C GLY A 105 11.12 8.84 15.21
N LEU A 106 10.69 7.67 14.70
CA LEU A 106 11.60 6.72 14.05
C LEU A 106 12.16 7.26 12.73
N GLY A 107 11.38 8.03 11.97
CA GLY A 107 11.86 8.73 10.78
C GLY A 107 12.97 9.73 11.11
N VAL A 108 12.82 10.49 12.20
CA VAL A 108 13.88 11.40 12.71
C VAL A 108 15.12 10.60 13.14
N ALA A 109 14.94 9.50 13.90
CA ALA A 109 16.05 8.65 14.31
C ALA A 109 16.79 8.05 13.10
N ALA A 110 16.07 7.58 12.08
CA ALA A 110 16.65 7.07 10.85
C ALA A 110 17.46 8.17 10.11
N ALA A 111 16.93 9.38 10.04
CA ALA A 111 17.59 10.53 9.42
C ALA A 111 18.88 10.91 10.18
N ALA A 112 18.87 10.89 11.51
CA ALA A 112 20.04 11.17 12.34
C ALA A 112 21.16 10.11 12.17
N LEU A 113 20.81 8.89 11.78
CA LEU A 113 21.73 7.78 11.57
C LEU A 113 22.19 7.61 10.12
N SER A 114 21.55 8.31 9.17
CA SER A 114 21.81 8.22 7.74
C SER A 114 22.12 9.62 7.19
N ASP A 115 21.09 10.31 6.71
CA ASP A 115 21.19 11.64 6.11
C ASP A 115 19.93 12.44 6.43
N TRP A 116 20.07 13.73 6.77
CA TRP A 116 18.95 14.62 7.13
C TRP A 116 17.88 14.72 6.03
N ARG A 117 18.26 14.52 4.76
CA ARG A 117 17.32 14.52 3.62
C ARG A 117 16.27 13.41 3.72
N LEU A 118 16.52 12.38 4.53
CA LEU A 118 15.53 11.34 4.84
C LEU A 118 14.30 11.92 5.56
N LEU A 119 14.42 13.08 6.23
CA LEU A 119 13.29 13.80 6.83
C LEU A 119 12.25 14.24 5.77
N LEU A 120 12.67 14.50 4.53
CA LEU A 120 11.74 14.84 3.44
C LEU A 120 10.83 13.64 3.11
N PHE A 121 11.40 12.45 3.05
CA PHE A 121 10.63 11.21 2.86
C PHE A 121 9.72 10.92 4.05
N ALA A 122 10.24 11.04 5.27
CA ALA A 122 9.47 10.83 6.49
C ALA A 122 8.32 11.83 6.60
N GLY A 123 8.57 13.12 6.34
CA GLY A 123 7.57 14.18 6.34
C GLY A 123 6.46 13.93 5.31
N ALA A 124 6.82 13.55 4.08
CA ALA A 124 5.86 13.19 3.04
C ALA A 124 5.02 11.95 3.43
N GLY A 125 5.65 10.93 4.03
CA GLY A 125 4.95 9.74 4.54
C GLY A 125 3.97 10.07 5.66
N VAL A 126 4.39 10.87 6.65
CA VAL A 126 3.53 11.32 7.77
C VAL A 126 2.37 12.19 7.25
N ALA A 127 2.64 13.15 6.36
CA ALA A 127 1.61 14.00 5.76
C ALA A 127 0.62 13.16 4.92
N GLY A 128 1.13 12.18 4.16
CA GLY A 128 0.31 11.25 3.40
C GLY A 128 -0.57 10.38 4.29
N ALA A 129 -0.03 9.77 5.33
CA ALA A 129 -0.79 8.94 6.27
C ALA A 129 -1.84 9.75 7.04
N GLY A 130 -1.46 10.93 7.56
CA GLY A 130 -2.36 11.81 8.32
C GLY A 130 -3.41 12.50 7.47
N GLY A 131 -3.12 12.78 6.18
CA GLY A 131 -4.03 13.46 5.27
C GLY A 131 -5.00 12.56 4.51
N TYR A 132 -4.91 11.23 4.66
CA TYR A 132 -5.68 10.28 3.86
C TYR A 132 -7.20 10.46 4.01
N THR A 133 -7.73 10.32 5.22
CA THR A 133 -9.15 10.49 5.57
C THR A 133 -9.37 11.50 6.69
N THR A 134 -8.29 12.07 7.23
CA THR A 134 -8.29 13.14 8.21
C THR A 134 -7.60 14.38 7.61
N GLY A 135 -7.71 15.53 8.19
CA GLY A 135 -7.11 16.76 7.65
C GLY A 135 -7.57 17.05 6.21
N VAL A 136 -6.68 16.91 5.24
CA VAL A 136 -6.95 17.17 3.79
C VAL A 136 -7.97 16.21 3.18
N ARG A 137 -8.06 14.99 3.70
CA ARG A 137 -9.01 13.93 3.27
C ARG A 137 -8.91 13.60 1.78
N TYR A 138 -7.69 13.50 1.26
CA TYR A 138 -7.47 13.32 -0.18
C TYR A 138 -8.10 12.03 -0.76
N LYS A 139 -8.39 11.01 0.06
CA LYS A 139 -9.20 9.85 -0.35
C LYS A 139 -10.54 10.31 -0.92
N TYR A 140 -11.21 11.24 -0.25
CA TYR A 140 -12.55 11.73 -0.64
C TYR A 140 -12.54 12.76 -1.79
N LEU A 141 -11.35 13.09 -2.30
CA LEU A 141 -11.16 13.95 -3.46
C LEU A 141 -10.84 13.16 -4.74
N GLY A 142 -10.94 11.82 -4.69
CA GLY A 142 -10.59 10.94 -5.80
C GLY A 142 -9.08 10.72 -5.99
N LEU A 143 -8.25 11.23 -5.08
CA LEU A 143 -6.79 11.15 -5.16
C LEU A 143 -6.21 9.92 -4.43
N GLY A 144 -7.06 9.04 -3.87
CA GLY A 144 -6.61 7.87 -3.11
C GLY A 144 -5.66 6.98 -3.90
N VAL A 145 -6.11 6.48 -5.05
CA VAL A 145 -5.34 5.54 -5.89
C VAL A 145 -4.01 6.15 -6.37
N PRO A 146 -3.95 7.35 -6.99
CA PRO A 146 -2.69 7.93 -7.43
C PRO A 146 -1.74 8.26 -6.28
N LEU A 147 -2.24 8.72 -5.13
CA LEU A 147 -1.38 9.00 -3.99
C LEU A 147 -0.87 7.75 -3.29
N VAL A 148 -1.65 6.68 -3.21
CA VAL A 148 -1.17 5.38 -2.72
C VAL A 148 -0.09 4.81 -3.66
N PHE A 149 -0.28 4.90 -4.98
CA PHE A 149 0.76 4.55 -5.95
C PHE A 149 2.08 5.29 -5.65
N PHE A 150 2.00 6.59 -5.43
CA PHE A 150 3.18 7.40 -5.18
C PHE A 150 3.75 7.17 -3.77
N LEU A 151 2.93 7.27 -2.71
CA LEU A 151 3.40 7.24 -1.31
C LEU A 151 3.85 5.85 -0.86
N MET A 152 3.05 4.83 -1.15
CA MET A 152 3.34 3.46 -0.71
C MET A 152 4.23 2.70 -1.69
N GLY A 153 4.28 3.10 -2.94
CA GLY A 153 5.16 2.53 -3.94
C GLY A 153 6.44 3.35 -4.07
N VAL A 154 6.39 4.42 -4.87
CA VAL A 154 7.57 5.20 -5.28
C VAL A 154 8.34 5.77 -4.08
N LEU A 155 7.63 6.47 -3.19
CA LEU A 155 8.25 7.14 -2.04
C LEU A 155 8.86 6.12 -1.08
N MET A 156 8.15 5.02 -0.79
CA MET A 156 8.59 4.03 0.19
C MET A 156 9.79 3.22 -0.31
N VAL A 157 9.83 2.81 -1.58
CA VAL A 157 11.01 2.18 -2.20
C VAL A 157 12.19 3.15 -2.20
N GLY A 158 11.95 4.41 -2.61
CA GLY A 158 12.95 5.47 -2.63
C GLY A 158 13.50 5.78 -1.26
N ALA A 159 12.66 5.90 -0.23
CA ALA A 159 13.05 6.14 1.15
C ALA A 159 13.91 5.00 1.70
N SER A 160 13.51 3.75 1.48
CA SER A 160 14.28 2.59 1.92
C SER A 160 15.65 2.51 1.24
N TYR A 161 15.71 2.74 -0.07
CA TYR A 161 16.98 2.80 -0.80
C TYR A 161 17.86 3.95 -0.31
N PHE A 162 17.28 5.16 -0.19
CA PHE A 162 18.00 6.34 0.28
C PHE A 162 18.53 6.19 1.71
N ALA A 163 17.75 5.59 2.61
CA ALA A 163 18.17 5.32 3.98
C ALA A 163 19.44 4.47 4.07
N GLN A 164 19.65 3.57 3.10
CA GLN A 164 20.82 2.69 3.03
C GLN A 164 22.03 3.37 2.36
N THR A 165 21.78 4.15 1.30
CA THR A 165 22.83 4.62 0.38
C THR A 165 23.15 6.09 0.49
N CYS A 166 22.31 6.91 1.11
CA CYS A 166 22.32 8.38 1.12
C CYS A 166 22.34 8.99 -0.31
N ALA A 167 21.93 8.23 -1.32
CA ALA A 167 21.95 8.63 -2.72
C ALA A 167 20.58 8.51 -3.38
N LEU A 168 20.28 9.42 -4.30
CA LEU A 168 19.11 9.37 -5.17
C LEU A 168 19.55 8.95 -6.57
N THR A 169 18.98 7.85 -7.05
CA THR A 169 19.20 7.38 -8.41
C THR A 169 17.87 7.02 -9.07
N TRP A 170 17.85 6.93 -10.39
CA TRP A 170 16.63 6.60 -11.14
C TRP A 170 16.25 5.11 -11.08
N LYS A 171 17.20 4.20 -10.78
CA LYS A 171 16.94 2.75 -10.74
C LYS A 171 15.88 2.35 -9.70
N PRO A 172 15.92 2.82 -8.44
CA PRO A 172 14.85 2.58 -7.48
C PRO A 172 13.49 3.11 -7.93
N LEU A 173 13.45 4.24 -8.67
CA LEU A 173 12.21 4.76 -9.23
C LEU A 173 11.60 3.76 -10.21
N VAL A 174 12.36 3.25 -11.17
CA VAL A 174 11.84 2.25 -12.12
C VAL A 174 11.44 0.95 -11.42
N ALA A 175 12.25 0.47 -10.48
CA ALA A 175 11.95 -0.75 -9.72
C ALA A 175 10.71 -0.62 -8.81
N SER A 176 10.36 0.61 -8.40
CA SER A 176 9.17 0.86 -7.61
C SER A 176 7.87 0.75 -8.40
N LEU A 177 7.88 1.06 -9.71
CA LEU A 177 6.67 1.16 -10.52
C LEU A 177 5.80 -0.11 -10.51
N PRO A 178 6.36 -1.33 -10.67
CA PRO A 178 5.57 -2.56 -10.60
C PRO A 178 4.85 -2.73 -9.26
N VAL A 179 5.56 -2.45 -8.16
CA VAL A 179 5.03 -2.58 -6.79
C VAL A 179 3.99 -1.49 -6.54
N SER A 180 4.23 -0.26 -7.03
CA SER A 180 3.32 0.88 -6.96
C SER A 180 1.99 0.57 -7.63
N CYS A 181 2.00 -0.04 -8.82
CA CYS A 181 0.78 -0.46 -9.51
C CYS A 181 -0.03 -1.43 -8.65
N LEU A 182 0.61 -2.46 -8.08
CA LEU A 182 -0.10 -3.49 -7.33
C LEU A 182 -0.58 -3.01 -5.96
N VAL A 183 0.15 -2.16 -5.26
CA VAL A 183 -0.35 -1.57 -4.01
C VAL A 183 -1.52 -0.62 -4.27
N ALA A 184 -1.48 0.15 -5.36
CA ALA A 184 -2.61 0.97 -5.80
C ALA A 184 -3.82 0.12 -6.22
N ALA A 185 -3.59 -1.09 -6.80
CA ALA A 185 -4.64 -2.04 -7.14
C ALA A 185 -5.39 -2.56 -5.91
N ILE A 186 -4.71 -2.70 -4.75
CA ILE A 186 -5.36 -3.09 -3.48
C ILE A 186 -6.43 -2.05 -3.12
N LEU A 187 -6.03 -0.77 -3.08
CA LEU A 187 -6.97 0.31 -2.78
C LEU A 187 -8.07 0.43 -3.83
N HIS A 188 -7.73 0.29 -5.10
CA HIS A 188 -8.72 0.35 -6.17
C HIS A 188 -9.73 -0.81 -6.09
N GLY A 189 -9.31 -2.00 -5.65
CA GLY A 189 -10.19 -3.12 -5.34
C GLY A 189 -11.16 -2.80 -4.19
N ASN A 190 -10.68 -2.07 -3.18
CA ASN A 190 -11.51 -1.54 -2.08
C ASN A 190 -12.55 -0.53 -2.60
N ASP A 191 -12.11 0.47 -3.39
CA ASP A 191 -13.01 1.47 -3.99
C ASP A 191 -14.08 0.84 -4.89
N LEU A 192 -13.74 -0.26 -5.60
CA LEU A 192 -14.69 -1.01 -6.42
C LEU A 192 -15.76 -1.71 -5.58
N ARG A 193 -15.37 -2.28 -4.42
CA ARG A 193 -16.29 -2.90 -3.47
C ARG A 193 -17.26 -1.87 -2.90
N ASP A 194 -16.74 -0.72 -2.52
CA ASP A 194 -17.45 0.28 -1.73
C ASP A 194 -18.17 1.34 -2.61
N THR A 195 -18.20 1.15 -3.95
CA THR A 195 -18.74 2.12 -4.92
C THR A 195 -20.17 2.60 -4.59
N VAL A 196 -21.02 1.73 -4.03
CA VAL A 196 -22.42 2.08 -3.70
C VAL A 196 -22.45 2.95 -2.45
N THR A 197 -21.79 2.51 -1.37
CA THR A 197 -21.72 3.24 -0.08
C THR A 197 -20.99 4.57 -0.21
N ASP A 198 -19.90 4.62 -0.99
CA ASP A 198 -19.17 5.85 -1.30
C ASP A 198 -20.06 6.88 -2.00
N ARG A 199 -20.88 6.43 -2.95
CA ARG A 199 -21.84 7.28 -3.67
C ARG A 199 -22.92 7.81 -2.74
N GLU A 200 -23.47 6.96 -1.87
CA GLU A 200 -24.48 7.34 -0.88
C GLU A 200 -23.93 8.31 0.17
N ALA A 201 -22.67 8.14 0.57
CA ALA A 201 -21.97 9.06 1.46
C ALA A 201 -21.53 10.38 0.79
N GLY A 202 -21.72 10.50 -0.56
CA GLY A 202 -21.38 11.71 -1.31
C GLY A 202 -19.87 11.96 -1.45
N ILE A 203 -19.03 10.95 -1.21
CA ILE A 203 -17.58 11.06 -1.39
C ILE A 203 -17.19 10.79 -2.86
N LYS A 204 -16.01 11.29 -3.25
CA LYS A 204 -15.47 11.10 -4.60
C LYS A 204 -14.27 10.18 -4.54
N THR A 205 -14.43 8.92 -4.94
CA THR A 205 -13.32 7.99 -5.13
C THR A 205 -12.87 7.94 -6.59
N ALA A 206 -11.70 7.37 -6.86
CA ALA A 206 -11.22 7.20 -8.23
C ALA A 206 -12.22 6.44 -9.09
N THR A 207 -12.85 5.40 -8.53
CA THR A 207 -13.88 4.57 -9.19
C THR A 207 -15.09 5.41 -9.63
N LEU A 208 -15.61 6.26 -8.75
CA LEU A 208 -16.75 7.12 -9.04
C LEU A 208 -16.41 8.20 -10.07
N PHE A 209 -15.15 8.68 -10.06
CA PHE A 209 -14.72 9.70 -11.00
C PHE A 209 -14.60 9.17 -12.44
N VAL A 210 -14.05 7.96 -12.64
CA VAL A 210 -13.84 7.39 -13.98
C VAL A 210 -15.02 6.55 -14.49
N GLY A 211 -16.00 6.26 -13.63
CA GLY A 211 -17.15 5.40 -13.92
C GLY A 211 -16.79 3.92 -14.14
N ASP A 212 -17.79 3.05 -14.28
CA ASP A 212 -17.61 1.59 -14.30
C ASP A 212 -16.64 1.08 -15.38
N ARG A 213 -16.67 1.65 -16.59
CA ARG A 213 -15.77 1.25 -17.68
C ARG A 213 -14.34 1.65 -17.38
N GLY A 214 -14.14 2.90 -16.92
CA GLY A 214 -12.83 3.41 -16.53
C GLY A 214 -12.25 2.69 -15.33
N ALA A 215 -13.07 2.40 -14.33
CA ALA A 215 -12.67 1.68 -13.12
C ALA A 215 -12.18 0.25 -13.44
N ARG A 216 -12.89 -0.48 -14.32
CA ARG A 216 -12.43 -1.79 -14.81
C ARG A 216 -11.12 -1.69 -15.60
N ALA A 217 -11.03 -0.71 -16.50
CA ALA A 217 -9.81 -0.51 -17.30
C ALA A 217 -8.63 -0.17 -16.40
N LEU A 218 -8.81 0.67 -15.38
CA LEU A 218 -7.80 1.00 -14.39
C LEU A 218 -7.39 -0.25 -13.57
N PHE A 219 -8.35 -1.07 -13.14
CA PHE A 219 -8.05 -2.33 -12.43
C PHE A 219 -7.17 -3.25 -13.27
N TYR A 220 -7.50 -3.41 -14.57
CA TYR A 220 -6.70 -4.24 -15.48
C TYR A 220 -5.32 -3.65 -15.71
N ALA A 221 -5.23 -2.33 -15.92
CA ALA A 221 -3.95 -1.65 -16.11
C ALA A 221 -3.03 -1.81 -14.91
N LEU A 222 -3.55 -1.58 -13.69
CA LEU A 222 -2.79 -1.74 -12.45
C LEU A 222 -2.27 -3.16 -12.21
N HIS A 223 -2.98 -4.18 -12.71
CA HIS A 223 -2.59 -5.58 -12.57
C HIS A 223 -1.67 -6.08 -13.70
N LEU A 224 -1.76 -5.54 -14.91
CA LEU A 224 -0.99 -6.01 -16.07
C LEU A 224 0.30 -5.20 -16.29
N ALA A 225 0.28 -3.90 -16.04
CA ALA A 225 1.44 -3.03 -16.19
C ALA A 225 2.69 -3.51 -15.44
N PRO A 226 2.61 -4.06 -14.20
CA PRO A 226 3.76 -4.57 -13.47
C PRO A 226 4.61 -5.56 -14.26
N TYR A 227 3.97 -6.47 -14.97
CA TYR A 227 4.66 -7.49 -15.76
C TYR A 227 5.38 -6.89 -16.97
N LEU A 228 4.71 -5.98 -17.68
CA LEU A 228 5.31 -5.25 -18.80
C LEU A 228 6.52 -4.42 -18.34
N ILE A 229 6.41 -3.75 -17.20
CA ILE A 229 7.49 -2.93 -16.65
C ILE A 229 8.68 -3.81 -16.25
N VAL A 230 8.46 -4.97 -15.60
CA VAL A 230 9.55 -5.88 -15.21
C VAL A 230 10.23 -6.46 -16.46
N VAL A 231 9.46 -6.92 -17.45
CA VAL A 231 10.01 -7.45 -18.70
C VAL A 231 10.84 -6.39 -19.44
N ALA A 232 10.29 -5.18 -19.61
CA ALA A 232 11.02 -4.08 -20.24
C ALA A 232 12.28 -3.72 -19.43
N SER A 233 12.17 -3.61 -18.10
CA SER A 233 13.30 -3.28 -17.24
C SER A 233 14.42 -4.33 -17.29
N ALA A 234 14.07 -5.61 -17.41
CA ALA A 234 15.05 -6.68 -17.58
C ALA A 234 15.67 -6.64 -18.99
N ALA A 235 14.85 -6.45 -20.04
CA ALA A 235 15.31 -6.37 -21.42
C ALA A 235 16.29 -5.20 -21.68
N PHE A 236 16.04 -4.05 -21.02
CA PHE A 236 16.92 -2.87 -21.10
C PHE A 236 18.06 -2.86 -20.07
N GLY A 237 18.26 -3.95 -19.31
CA GLY A 237 19.33 -4.05 -18.32
C GLY A 237 19.19 -3.14 -17.10
N VAL A 238 17.99 -2.57 -16.87
CA VAL A 238 17.70 -1.73 -15.70
C VAL A 238 17.57 -2.59 -14.42
N LEU A 239 16.87 -3.71 -14.55
CA LEU A 239 16.77 -4.76 -13.54
C LEU A 239 17.50 -6.02 -14.04
N PRO A 240 18.01 -6.85 -13.12
CA PRO A 240 18.64 -8.12 -13.50
C PRO A 240 17.59 -9.09 -14.06
N ALA A 241 18.04 -10.03 -14.93
CA ALA A 241 17.14 -11.05 -15.51
C ALA A 241 16.38 -11.88 -14.46
N TRP A 242 16.96 -12.09 -13.28
CA TRP A 242 16.30 -12.77 -12.17
C TRP A 242 15.01 -12.06 -11.65
N SER A 243 14.85 -10.77 -11.94
CA SER A 243 13.59 -10.06 -11.66
C SER A 243 12.38 -10.65 -12.40
N LEU A 244 12.61 -11.38 -13.51
CA LEU A 244 11.57 -12.09 -14.25
C LEU A 244 10.91 -13.22 -13.43
N LEU A 245 11.45 -13.63 -12.29
CA LEU A 245 10.76 -14.53 -11.36
C LEU A 245 9.39 -13.97 -10.93
N ALA A 246 9.22 -12.65 -10.90
CA ALA A 246 7.93 -12.01 -10.62
C ALA A 246 6.82 -12.42 -11.62
N LEU A 247 7.16 -12.87 -12.83
CA LEU A 247 6.20 -13.38 -13.82
C LEU A 247 5.44 -14.63 -13.34
N LEU A 248 6.01 -15.38 -12.40
CA LEU A 248 5.34 -16.54 -11.80
C LEU A 248 4.07 -16.17 -11.02
N ALA A 249 3.88 -14.89 -10.66
CA ALA A 249 2.63 -14.40 -10.08
C ALA A 249 1.50 -14.16 -11.10
N LEU A 250 1.77 -14.27 -12.41
CA LEU A 250 0.78 -14.01 -13.48
C LEU A 250 -0.54 -14.81 -13.33
N PRO A 251 -0.56 -16.08 -12.91
CA PRO A 251 -1.81 -16.80 -12.68
C PRO A 251 -2.74 -16.11 -11.66
N LEU A 252 -2.20 -15.51 -10.59
CA LEU A 252 -2.97 -14.76 -9.60
C LEU A 252 -3.60 -13.50 -10.22
N THR A 253 -2.82 -12.77 -11.01
CA THR A 253 -3.32 -11.61 -11.77
C THR A 253 -4.44 -12.01 -12.74
N VAL A 254 -4.28 -13.10 -13.49
CA VAL A 254 -5.32 -13.62 -14.38
C VAL A 254 -6.59 -13.96 -13.59
N GLY A 255 -6.45 -14.57 -12.42
CA GLY A 255 -7.54 -14.84 -11.50
C GLY A 255 -8.28 -13.57 -11.05
N ALA A 256 -7.55 -12.54 -10.62
CA ALA A 256 -8.10 -11.25 -10.21
C ALA A 256 -8.85 -10.55 -11.36
N VAL A 257 -8.23 -10.49 -12.54
CA VAL A 257 -8.82 -9.88 -13.77
C VAL A 257 -10.09 -10.62 -14.19
N ARG A 258 -10.09 -11.97 -14.19
CA ARG A 258 -11.28 -12.77 -14.51
C ARG A 258 -12.40 -12.57 -13.48
N THR A 259 -12.05 -12.48 -12.20
CA THR A 259 -13.01 -12.22 -11.12
C THR A 259 -13.65 -10.85 -11.29
N CYS A 260 -12.86 -9.81 -11.57
CA CYS A 260 -13.35 -8.48 -11.87
C CYS A 260 -14.30 -8.49 -13.09
N ALA A 261 -13.86 -9.07 -14.22
CA ALA A 261 -14.67 -9.14 -15.44
C ALA A 261 -15.99 -9.89 -15.20
N GLY A 262 -15.95 -11.01 -14.47
CA GLY A 262 -17.13 -11.80 -14.13
C GLY A 262 -18.08 -11.07 -13.18
N GLY A 263 -17.54 -10.40 -12.17
CA GLY A 263 -18.31 -9.61 -11.20
C GLY A 263 -19.11 -8.50 -11.86
N PHE A 264 -18.47 -7.71 -12.72
CA PHE A 264 -19.14 -6.63 -13.47
C PHE A 264 -20.15 -7.15 -14.49
N ARG A 265 -19.85 -8.27 -15.17
CA ARG A 265 -20.79 -8.86 -16.16
C ARG A 265 -22.05 -9.39 -15.49
N ALA A 266 -21.92 -9.99 -14.31
CA ALA A 266 -23.02 -10.61 -13.58
C ALA A 266 -23.66 -9.67 -12.53
N HIS A 267 -23.16 -8.43 -12.39
CA HIS A 267 -23.54 -7.53 -11.28
C HIS A 267 -23.40 -8.20 -9.90
N ASP A 268 -22.33 -9.00 -9.72
CA ASP A 268 -22.10 -9.83 -8.55
C ASP A 268 -21.22 -9.09 -7.52
N ALA A 269 -21.86 -8.46 -6.54
CA ALA A 269 -21.21 -7.71 -5.48
C ALA A 269 -20.24 -8.60 -4.64
N VAL A 270 -20.57 -9.90 -4.46
CA VAL A 270 -19.71 -10.83 -3.71
C VAL A 270 -18.39 -11.07 -4.44
N ARG A 271 -18.42 -11.19 -5.77
CA ARG A 271 -17.20 -11.29 -6.57
C ARG A 271 -16.40 -10.01 -6.55
N ILE A 272 -17.06 -8.86 -6.68
CA ILE A 272 -16.40 -7.55 -6.62
C ILE A 272 -15.75 -7.36 -5.24
N GLY A 273 -16.41 -7.76 -4.16
CA GLY A 273 -15.88 -7.70 -2.80
C GLY A 273 -14.59 -8.51 -2.56
N LYS A 274 -14.26 -9.47 -3.43
CA LYS A 274 -13.01 -10.25 -3.34
C LYS A 274 -11.80 -9.54 -3.95
N LEU A 275 -12.01 -8.46 -4.71
CA LEU A 275 -10.93 -7.84 -5.53
C LEU A 275 -9.81 -7.25 -4.68
N GLU A 276 -10.12 -6.65 -3.53
CA GLU A 276 -9.12 -6.14 -2.59
C GLU A 276 -8.17 -7.26 -2.14
N GLY A 277 -8.72 -8.38 -1.66
CA GLY A 277 -7.93 -9.53 -1.19
C GLY A 277 -7.12 -10.20 -2.30
N LEU A 278 -7.69 -10.33 -3.50
CA LEU A 278 -6.97 -10.87 -4.67
C LEU A 278 -5.81 -9.96 -5.09
N SER A 279 -6.02 -8.65 -5.06
CA SER A 279 -4.96 -7.66 -5.35
C SER A 279 -3.85 -7.73 -4.29
N ALA A 280 -4.21 -7.84 -3.00
CA ALA A 280 -3.25 -7.97 -1.91
C ALA A 280 -2.41 -9.25 -2.02
N GLY A 281 -3.04 -10.39 -2.33
CA GLY A 281 -2.33 -11.64 -2.58
C GLY A 281 -1.40 -11.56 -3.79
N THR A 282 -1.86 -10.94 -4.88
CA THR A 282 -1.04 -10.71 -6.08
C THR A 282 0.16 -9.80 -5.77
N HIS A 283 -0.06 -8.69 -5.07
CA HIS A 283 1.00 -7.78 -4.63
C HIS A 283 2.05 -8.50 -3.79
N PHE A 284 1.62 -9.31 -2.81
CA PHE A 284 2.53 -10.03 -1.92
C PHE A 284 3.40 -11.04 -2.69
N ILE A 285 2.78 -11.92 -3.48
CA ILE A 285 3.52 -12.98 -4.20
C ILE A 285 4.41 -12.37 -5.28
N PHE A 286 3.90 -11.41 -6.09
CA PHE A 286 4.71 -10.70 -7.07
C PHE A 286 5.90 -10.00 -6.42
N GLY A 287 5.65 -9.26 -5.34
CA GLY A 287 6.68 -8.52 -4.62
C GLY A 287 7.73 -9.43 -3.99
N ALA A 288 7.32 -10.54 -3.36
CA ALA A 288 8.22 -11.53 -2.79
C ALA A 288 9.12 -12.17 -3.87
N LEU A 289 8.56 -12.52 -5.02
CA LEU A 289 9.31 -13.06 -6.16
C LEU A 289 10.26 -12.03 -6.77
N LEU A 290 9.86 -10.76 -6.85
CA LEU A 290 10.73 -9.67 -7.30
C LEU A 290 11.91 -9.48 -6.33
N VAL A 291 11.64 -9.41 -5.02
CA VAL A 291 12.68 -9.33 -3.98
C VAL A 291 13.62 -10.53 -4.05
N LEU A 292 13.09 -11.75 -4.19
CA LEU A 292 13.88 -12.97 -4.34
C LEU A 292 14.79 -12.88 -5.58
N GLY A 293 14.25 -12.47 -6.72
CA GLY A 293 15.02 -12.34 -7.95
C GLY A 293 16.15 -11.30 -7.83
N LEU A 294 15.86 -10.15 -7.22
CA LEU A 294 16.87 -9.12 -6.95
C LEU A 294 17.94 -9.63 -5.98
N SER A 295 17.56 -10.42 -4.96
CA SER A 295 18.48 -11.01 -3.98
C SER A 295 19.39 -12.07 -4.61
N ILE A 296 18.83 -12.97 -5.44
CA ILE A 296 19.62 -13.96 -6.20
C ILE A 296 20.67 -13.24 -7.07
N ALA A 297 20.24 -12.21 -7.78
CA ALA A 297 21.15 -11.43 -8.62
C ALA A 297 22.22 -10.66 -7.82
N HIS A 298 21.98 -10.36 -6.55
CA HIS A 298 22.99 -9.79 -5.65
C HIS A 298 24.01 -10.84 -5.21
N LEU A 299 23.55 -12.06 -4.93
CA LEU A 299 24.43 -13.15 -4.45
C LEU A 299 25.31 -13.76 -5.55
N LEU A 300 24.84 -13.70 -6.82
CA LEU A 300 25.53 -14.32 -7.96
C LEU A 300 26.40 -13.35 -8.77
N GLY A 301 26.30 -12.07 -8.51
CA GLY A 301 27.01 -11.04 -9.30
C GLY A 301 27.53 -9.89 -8.54
#